data_45f6bd72de24f5bc222bafb56ce37ac7
#
_entry.id   45f6bd72de24f5bc222bafb56ce37ac7
#
_cell.length_a   1.000
_cell.length_b   1.000
_cell.length_c   1.000
_cell.angle_alpha   90.00
_cell.angle_beta   90.00
_cell.angle_gamma   90.00
#
_symmetry.space_group_name_H-M   'P 1'
#
loop_
_entity.id
_entity.type
_entity.pdbx_description
1 polymer ?
#
loop_
_entity_poly.entity_id
_entity_poly.type
_entity_poly.pdbx_seq_one_letter_code
_entity_poly.pdbx_strand_id
1 'polypeptide(L)'
;MSEKEKMLLGKPYLHYIDDTLLDDRQQCKAAIERYNNAAKPSEAISADERSRFFSAIIDPAKRTAANHSYRDVGAKLPTLIRPGRIGHRTIVEAPFNCDYGYNIHLGDDVVVSAGCYMQDPCDVIIGNRTIIGPNVRFYGNSASVDPTARKGSQGVLTGGAIIIEDDVFIGGDAIILPHRVIGKGAVIGAGSVVTKVGEALISIPILLHSGQRTTAAQLPCQCICI
;
A
#
# COMPACT_ATOMS: atom_id res chain seq x y z
N MET A 1 6.37 -0.71 25.27
CA MET A 1 6.11 -0.82 23.82
C MET A 1 5.38 0.46 23.42
N SER A 2 5.97 1.25 22.52
CA SER A 2 5.35 2.47 21.99
C SER A 2 4.16 2.14 21.08
N GLU A 3 3.30 3.12 20.80
CA GLU A 3 2.18 2.92 19.87
C GLU A 3 2.65 2.55 18.47
N LYS A 4 3.78 3.12 18.05
CA LYS A 4 4.45 2.79 16.79
C LYS A 4 4.93 1.33 16.74
N GLU A 5 5.53 0.81 17.81
CA GLU A 5 5.90 -0.60 17.90
C GLU A 5 4.68 -1.51 17.87
N LYS A 6 3.60 -1.14 18.55
CA LYS A 6 2.34 -1.89 18.49
C LYS A 6 1.79 -1.94 17.08
N MET A 7 1.76 -0.78 16.39
CA MET A 7 1.31 -0.67 15.01
C MET A 7 2.08 -1.60 14.08
N LEU A 8 3.42 -1.52 14.10
CA LEU A 8 4.28 -2.33 13.23
C LEU A 8 4.15 -3.84 13.49
N LEU A 9 3.80 -4.22 14.73
CA LEU A 9 3.57 -5.61 15.12
C LEU A 9 2.13 -6.09 14.92
N GLY A 10 1.27 -5.27 14.29
CA GLY A 10 -0.14 -5.60 14.10
C GLY A 10 -0.95 -5.72 15.38
N LYS A 11 -0.50 -5.10 16.47
CA LYS A 11 -1.22 -5.04 17.75
C LYS A 11 -2.15 -3.84 17.78
N PRO A 12 -3.21 -3.85 18.64
CA PRO A 12 -4.04 -2.68 18.85
C PRO A 12 -3.21 -1.46 19.28
N TYR A 13 -3.38 -0.32 18.58
CA TYR A 13 -2.62 0.90 18.80
C TYR A 13 -3.48 2.16 18.64
N LEU A 14 -3.05 3.26 19.25
CA LEU A 14 -3.76 4.55 19.26
C LEU A 14 -3.34 5.38 18.04
N HIS A 15 -4.07 5.24 16.95
CA HIS A 15 -3.74 5.82 15.64
C HIS A 15 -3.85 7.35 15.59
N TYR A 16 -4.86 7.92 16.25
CA TYR A 16 -5.22 9.33 16.07
C TYR A 16 -4.67 10.27 17.14
N ILE A 17 -4.14 9.76 18.23
CA ILE A 17 -3.73 10.56 19.39
C ILE A 17 -2.27 10.38 19.80
N ASP A 18 -1.51 9.51 19.15
CA ASP A 18 -0.06 9.38 19.37
C ASP A 18 0.69 10.38 18.50
N ASP A 19 1.43 11.29 19.15
CA ASP A 19 2.13 12.38 18.49
C ASP A 19 3.19 11.88 17.49
N THR A 20 3.87 10.76 17.80
CA THR A 20 4.88 10.19 16.91
C THR A 20 4.26 9.69 15.60
N LEU A 21 3.12 9.00 15.69
CA LEU A 21 2.39 8.52 14.53
C LEU A 21 1.75 9.65 13.71
N LEU A 22 1.30 10.71 14.40
CA LEU A 22 0.78 11.91 13.74
C LEU A 22 1.86 12.61 12.93
N ASP A 23 3.06 12.80 13.54
CA ASP A 23 4.20 13.43 12.87
C ASP A 23 4.69 12.62 11.68
N ASP A 24 4.88 11.30 11.82
CA ASP A 24 5.26 10.40 10.74
C ASP A 24 4.33 10.53 9.51
N ARG A 25 3.01 10.55 9.75
CA ARG A 25 2.02 10.72 8.69
C ARG A 25 2.06 12.10 8.05
N GLN A 26 2.25 13.14 8.85
CA GLN A 26 2.35 14.51 8.33
C GLN A 26 3.59 14.66 7.44
N GLN A 27 4.72 14.12 7.85
CA GLN A 27 5.95 14.11 7.05
C GLN A 27 5.77 13.30 5.75
N CYS A 28 5.09 12.15 5.82
CA CYS A 28 4.78 11.34 4.65
C CYS A 28 3.88 12.11 3.67
N LYS A 29 2.82 12.75 4.16
CA LYS A 29 1.93 13.58 3.34
C LYS A 29 2.65 14.70 2.61
N ALA A 30 3.58 15.37 3.28
CA ALA A 30 4.39 16.41 2.63
C ALA A 30 5.29 15.85 1.51
N ALA A 31 5.81 14.63 1.66
CA ALA A 31 6.57 13.96 0.60
C ALA A 31 5.68 13.54 -0.57
N ILE A 32 4.48 13.03 -0.28
CA ILE A 32 3.47 12.66 -1.27
C ILE A 32 3.03 13.89 -2.09
N GLU A 33 2.78 15.01 -1.43
CA GLU A 33 2.39 16.24 -2.12
C GLU A 33 3.45 16.69 -3.10
N ARG A 34 4.74 16.67 -2.71
CA ARG A 34 5.84 16.97 -3.63
C ARG A 34 5.87 16.03 -4.82
N TYR A 35 5.73 14.71 -4.58
CA TYR A 35 5.69 13.71 -5.64
C TYR A 35 4.54 13.93 -6.62
N ASN A 36 3.33 14.12 -6.10
CA ASN A 36 2.13 14.29 -6.92
C ASN A 36 2.14 15.63 -7.69
N ASN A 37 2.69 16.69 -7.10
CA ASN A 37 2.85 17.98 -7.80
C ASN A 37 3.90 17.88 -8.90
N ALA A 38 5.02 17.22 -8.65
CA ALA A 38 6.08 17.02 -9.62
C ALA A 38 5.65 16.19 -10.84
N ALA A 39 4.55 15.44 -10.76
CA ALA A 39 4.00 14.68 -11.87
C ALA A 39 3.03 15.48 -12.77
N LYS A 40 2.76 16.75 -12.43
CA LYS A 40 1.89 17.60 -13.27
C LYS A 40 2.56 17.90 -14.62
N PRO A 41 1.80 17.93 -15.72
CA PRO A 41 2.36 18.20 -17.06
C PRO A 41 3.07 19.56 -17.18
N SER A 42 2.74 20.52 -16.31
CA SER A 42 3.41 21.83 -16.22
C SER A 42 4.83 21.76 -15.65
N GLU A 43 5.17 20.67 -14.98
CA GLU A 43 6.46 20.43 -14.35
C GLU A 43 7.23 19.43 -15.24
N ALA A 44 8.12 19.90 -16.09
CA ALA A 44 8.93 19.05 -16.98
C ALA A 44 10.07 18.40 -16.22
N ILE A 45 9.75 17.54 -15.25
CA ILE A 45 10.76 16.80 -14.48
C ILE A 45 11.14 15.49 -15.16
N SER A 46 12.40 15.10 -15.01
CA SER A 46 12.93 13.84 -15.51
C SER A 46 12.37 12.63 -14.74
N ALA A 47 12.45 11.43 -15.34
CA ALA A 47 12.10 10.18 -14.66
C ALA A 47 12.94 9.95 -13.39
N ASP A 48 14.21 10.35 -13.42
CA ASP A 48 15.13 10.22 -12.27
C ASP A 48 14.70 11.14 -11.11
N GLU A 49 14.30 12.36 -11.40
CA GLU A 49 13.78 13.27 -10.36
C GLU A 49 12.49 12.75 -9.75
N ARG A 50 11.59 12.22 -10.57
CA ARG A 50 10.35 11.59 -10.09
C ARG A 50 10.66 10.40 -9.16
N SER A 51 11.62 9.57 -9.51
CA SER A 51 12.09 8.46 -8.68
C SER A 51 12.66 8.93 -7.35
N ARG A 52 13.39 10.06 -7.33
CA ARG A 52 13.91 10.66 -6.09
C ARG A 52 12.77 11.14 -5.19
N PHE A 53 11.74 11.78 -5.73
CA PHE A 53 10.57 12.20 -4.93
C PHE A 53 9.83 10.99 -4.34
N PHE A 54 9.65 9.92 -5.12
CA PHE A 54 9.04 8.69 -4.61
C PHE A 54 9.91 8.03 -3.53
N SER A 55 11.23 8.03 -3.70
CA SER A 55 12.16 7.54 -2.68
C SER A 55 11.98 8.24 -1.33
N ALA A 56 11.64 9.54 -1.32
CA ALA A 56 11.39 10.27 -0.09
C ALA A 56 10.06 9.89 0.59
N ILE A 57 9.10 9.31 -0.14
CA ILE A 57 7.87 8.77 0.46
C ILE A 57 8.21 7.53 1.29
N ILE A 58 8.98 6.60 0.70
CA ILE A 58 9.24 5.29 1.32
C ILE A 58 10.43 5.27 2.29
N ASP A 59 11.31 6.27 2.22
CA ASP A 59 12.50 6.37 3.07
C ASP A 59 12.45 7.66 3.91
N PRO A 60 12.13 7.57 5.21
CA PRO A 60 12.06 8.73 6.09
C PRO A 60 13.36 9.54 6.15
N ALA A 61 14.53 8.90 6.02
CA ALA A 61 15.81 9.59 6.04
C ALA A 61 15.99 10.56 4.86
N LYS A 62 15.32 10.27 3.74
CA LYS A 62 15.34 11.14 2.55
C LYS A 62 14.35 12.31 2.62
N ARG A 63 13.39 12.27 3.54
CA ARG A 63 12.42 13.36 3.74
C ARG A 63 13.09 14.62 4.27
N THR A 64 14.02 14.47 5.18
CA THR A 64 14.72 15.56 5.87
C THR A 64 15.70 16.32 4.98
N ALA A 65 16.30 15.66 4.00
CA ALA A 65 17.23 16.29 3.05
C ALA A 65 16.58 17.40 2.19
N ALA A 66 15.24 17.41 2.07
CA ALA A 66 14.48 18.40 1.30
C ALA A 66 13.98 19.61 2.14
N ASN A 67 14.08 19.54 3.47
CA ASN A 67 13.63 20.60 4.39
C ASN A 67 14.80 21.11 5.24
N HIS A 68 15.44 22.20 4.80
CA HIS A 68 16.52 22.89 5.52
C HIS A 68 16.08 23.54 6.85
N SER A 69 14.86 23.34 7.32
CA SER A 69 14.32 23.99 8.52
C SER A 69 13.95 23.04 9.67
N TYR A 70 14.18 21.73 9.55
CA TYR A 70 13.92 20.84 10.68
C TYR A 70 15.16 20.70 11.54
N ARG A 71 15.07 21.17 12.78
CA ARG A 71 16.12 20.99 13.81
C ARG A 71 16.34 19.49 13.99
N ASP A 72 17.59 19.10 13.79
CA ASP A 72 18.14 17.79 14.07
C ASP A 72 17.91 17.44 15.55
N VAL A 73 16.73 16.93 15.87
CA VAL A 73 16.53 16.22 17.12
C VAL A 73 17.04 14.83 16.82
N GLY A 74 18.25 14.53 17.23
CA GLY A 74 18.98 13.27 17.00
C GLY A 74 18.26 12.02 17.53
N ALA A 75 17.03 11.83 17.12
CA ALA A 75 16.26 10.65 17.36
C ALA A 75 16.80 9.56 16.43
N LYS A 76 17.64 8.68 16.97
CA LYS A 76 17.91 7.38 16.35
C LYS A 76 16.56 6.78 15.99
N LEU A 77 16.31 6.56 14.69
CA LEU A 77 15.16 5.75 14.25
C LEU A 77 15.13 4.47 15.10
N PRO A 78 13.99 4.10 15.68
CA PRO A 78 13.88 2.85 16.39
C PRO A 78 14.37 1.72 15.48
N THR A 79 15.12 0.79 16.01
CA THR A 79 15.77 -0.32 15.29
C THR A 79 14.79 -1.19 14.49
N LEU A 80 13.48 -1.02 14.71
CA LEU A 80 12.38 -1.73 14.04
C LEU A 80 11.94 -1.08 12.72
N ILE A 81 12.32 0.18 12.44
CA ILE A 81 11.91 0.84 11.19
C ILE A 81 12.96 0.57 10.14
N ARG A 82 12.57 -0.22 9.16
CA ARG A 82 13.32 -0.35 7.91
C ARG A 82 12.70 0.60 6.90
N PRO A 83 13.50 1.31 6.07
CA PRO A 83 12.92 2.07 4.96
C PRO A 83 12.16 1.11 4.03
N GLY A 84 11.12 1.61 3.41
CA GLY A 84 10.43 0.92 2.34
C GLY A 84 11.40 0.61 1.18
N ARG A 85 10.98 -0.24 0.28
CA ARG A 85 11.79 -0.67 -0.87
C ARG A 85 11.07 -0.41 -2.18
N ILE A 86 11.82 0.01 -3.18
CA ILE A 86 11.41 0.02 -4.58
C ILE A 86 12.41 -0.78 -5.41
N GLY A 87 11.91 -1.75 -6.17
CA GLY A 87 12.73 -2.58 -7.06
C GLY A 87 13.09 -1.89 -8.36
N HIS A 88 13.87 -2.58 -9.20
CA HIS A 88 14.28 -2.10 -10.51
C HIS A 88 13.10 -2.03 -11.49
N ARG A 89 13.11 -1.07 -12.41
CA ARG A 89 12.09 -0.86 -13.45
C ARG A 89 10.64 -0.79 -12.90
N THR A 90 10.49 -0.42 -11.62
CA THR A 90 9.19 -0.25 -11.00
C THR A 90 8.68 1.15 -11.28
N ILE A 91 7.43 1.22 -11.70
CA ILE A 91 6.72 2.46 -12.06
C ILE A 91 5.60 2.68 -11.07
N VAL A 92 5.56 3.86 -10.48
CA VAL A 92 4.42 4.32 -9.69
C VAL A 92 3.88 5.56 -10.38
N GLU A 93 2.61 5.55 -10.74
CA GLU A 93 1.96 6.69 -11.38
C GLU A 93 1.32 7.61 -10.33
N ALA A 94 1.40 8.90 -10.58
CA ALA A 94 0.71 9.89 -9.76
C ALA A 94 -0.74 10.11 -10.27
N PRO A 95 -1.69 10.46 -9.38
CA PRO A 95 -1.47 10.64 -7.95
C PRO A 95 -1.34 9.31 -7.19
N PHE A 96 -0.43 9.27 -6.23
CA PHE A 96 -0.24 8.15 -5.30
C PHE A 96 -0.45 8.64 -3.87
N ASN A 97 -0.97 7.80 -2.98
CA ASN A 97 -1.18 8.13 -1.58
C ASN A 97 -0.87 6.93 -0.67
N CYS A 98 -0.34 7.22 0.52
CA CYS A 98 -0.15 6.26 1.61
C CYS A 98 -0.15 6.97 2.97
N ASP A 99 -0.11 6.21 4.08
CA ASP A 99 -0.09 6.81 5.42
C ASP A 99 1.34 7.08 5.91
N TYR A 100 2.23 6.11 5.83
CA TYR A 100 3.58 6.17 6.40
C TYR A 100 4.68 6.05 5.33
N GLY A 101 4.48 5.24 4.30
CA GLY A 101 5.38 4.97 3.20
C GLY A 101 6.48 3.95 3.52
N TYR A 102 7.06 3.99 4.72
CA TYR A 102 8.19 3.12 5.08
C TYR A 102 7.83 1.63 5.21
N ASN A 103 6.57 1.28 5.27
CA ASN A 103 6.10 -0.11 5.26
C ASN A 103 5.75 -0.63 3.85
N ILE A 104 6.03 0.16 2.79
CA ILE A 104 5.74 -0.24 1.41
C ILE A 104 6.99 -0.83 0.76
N HIS A 105 6.87 -2.06 0.28
CA HIS A 105 7.94 -2.80 -0.38
C HIS A 105 7.48 -3.26 -1.75
N LEU A 106 8.02 -2.64 -2.78
CA LEU A 106 7.74 -2.96 -4.18
C LEU A 106 8.90 -3.78 -4.77
N GLY A 107 8.58 -4.88 -5.43
CA GLY A 107 9.53 -5.72 -6.16
C GLY A 107 10.01 -5.10 -7.47
N ASP A 108 10.66 -5.90 -8.30
CA ASP A 108 11.14 -5.52 -9.62
C ASP A 108 10.01 -5.59 -10.64
N ASP A 109 10.05 -4.72 -11.66
CA ASP A 109 9.08 -4.71 -12.77
C ASP A 109 7.61 -4.53 -12.31
N VAL A 110 7.38 -3.82 -11.21
CA VAL A 110 6.03 -3.55 -10.69
C VAL A 110 5.47 -2.29 -11.35
N VAL A 111 4.20 -2.32 -11.67
CA VAL A 111 3.44 -1.14 -12.11
C VAL A 111 2.34 -0.85 -11.10
N VAL A 112 2.34 0.35 -10.54
CA VAL A 112 1.25 0.89 -9.71
C VAL A 112 0.63 2.05 -10.47
N SER A 113 -0.59 1.85 -10.96
CA SER A 113 -1.30 2.87 -11.73
C SER A 113 -1.82 4.01 -10.85
N ALA A 114 -2.19 5.10 -11.50
CA ALA A 114 -2.62 6.33 -10.84
C ALA A 114 -3.83 6.16 -9.92
N GLY A 115 -3.90 6.98 -8.88
CA GLY A 115 -5.02 7.00 -7.94
C GLY A 115 -4.96 5.95 -6.84
N CYS A 116 -3.93 5.11 -6.81
CA CYS A 116 -3.78 4.09 -5.78
C CYS A 116 -3.55 4.69 -4.39
N TYR A 117 -4.12 4.02 -3.39
CA TYR A 117 -3.93 4.34 -1.98
C TYR A 117 -3.47 3.10 -1.21
N MET A 118 -2.36 3.21 -0.50
CA MET A 118 -1.84 2.16 0.36
C MET A 118 -1.83 2.62 1.81
N GLN A 119 -2.82 2.16 2.58
CA GLN A 119 -2.82 2.36 4.02
C GLN A 119 -1.88 1.34 4.66
N ASP A 120 -0.72 1.80 5.09
CA ASP A 120 0.44 0.98 5.45
C ASP A 120 0.86 1.08 6.94
N PRO A 121 -0.02 0.73 7.92
CA PRO A 121 0.40 0.63 9.32
C PRO A 121 1.35 -0.55 9.56
N CYS A 122 1.20 -1.61 8.77
CA CYS A 122 2.07 -2.78 8.67
C CYS A 122 2.56 -2.92 7.24
N ASP A 123 3.41 -3.91 6.98
CA ASP A 123 3.99 -4.13 5.67
C ASP A 123 2.94 -4.33 4.57
N VAL A 124 3.12 -3.61 3.47
CA VAL A 124 2.46 -3.82 2.18
C VAL A 124 3.54 -4.27 1.20
N ILE A 125 3.57 -5.56 0.93
CA ILE A 125 4.60 -6.19 0.09
C ILE A 125 3.98 -6.53 -1.26
N ILE A 126 4.58 -6.02 -2.32
CA ILE A 126 4.18 -6.28 -3.71
C ILE A 126 5.33 -7.01 -4.41
N GLY A 127 5.06 -8.23 -4.85
CA GLY A 127 6.01 -9.09 -5.55
C GLY A 127 6.37 -8.60 -6.95
N ASN A 128 7.34 -9.25 -7.55
CA ASN A 128 7.88 -8.85 -8.86
C ASN A 128 6.85 -9.02 -10.00
N ARG A 129 6.96 -8.23 -11.05
CA ARG A 129 6.15 -8.30 -12.28
C ARG A 129 4.64 -8.20 -12.01
N THR A 130 4.26 -7.57 -10.92
CA THR A 130 2.87 -7.36 -10.52
C THR A 130 2.36 -6.04 -11.08
N ILE A 131 1.13 -6.05 -11.56
CA ILE A 131 0.45 -4.87 -12.11
C ILE A 131 -0.74 -4.54 -11.24
N ILE A 132 -0.74 -3.31 -10.70
CA ILE A 132 -1.83 -2.74 -9.92
C ILE A 132 -2.56 -1.72 -10.79
N GLY A 133 -3.84 -1.98 -11.08
CA GLY A 133 -4.71 -1.08 -11.84
C GLY A 133 -5.00 0.24 -11.12
N PRO A 134 -5.64 1.19 -11.82
CA PRO A 134 -5.93 2.51 -11.25
C PRO A 134 -6.90 2.43 -10.06
N ASN A 135 -6.76 3.37 -9.13
CA ASN A 135 -7.62 3.55 -7.97
C ASN A 135 -7.71 2.34 -7.04
N VAL A 136 -6.79 1.37 -7.11
CA VAL A 136 -6.76 0.23 -6.18
C VAL A 136 -6.43 0.73 -4.77
N ARG A 137 -7.14 0.18 -3.77
CA ARG A 137 -7.00 0.58 -2.37
C ARG A 137 -6.60 -0.60 -1.51
N PHE A 138 -5.49 -0.41 -0.79
CA PHE A 138 -5.01 -1.35 0.21
C PHE A 138 -5.34 -0.78 1.59
N TYR A 139 -6.28 -1.39 2.31
CA TYR A 139 -6.63 -0.99 3.66
C TYR A 139 -5.90 -1.87 4.67
N GLY A 140 -4.81 -1.36 5.24
CA GLY A 140 -4.01 -2.09 6.23
C GLY A 140 -4.51 -1.96 7.66
N ASN A 141 -5.55 -1.15 7.93
CA ASN A 141 -6.14 -0.97 9.25
C ASN A 141 -7.53 -1.59 9.34
N SER A 142 -7.88 -2.03 10.55
CA SER A 142 -9.25 -2.36 10.95
C SER A 142 -9.59 -1.74 12.30
N ALA A 143 -10.86 -1.34 12.47
CA ALA A 143 -11.43 -0.93 13.74
C ALA A 143 -12.32 -2.05 14.30
N SER A 144 -12.56 -2.04 15.61
CA SER A 144 -13.49 -2.98 16.24
C SER A 144 -14.90 -2.85 15.65
N VAL A 145 -15.53 -3.99 15.36
CA VAL A 145 -16.96 -4.03 14.99
C VAL A 145 -17.86 -3.70 16.16
N ASP A 146 -17.41 -3.97 17.39
CA ASP A 146 -18.11 -3.58 18.62
C ASP A 146 -18.03 -2.05 18.79
N PRO A 147 -19.18 -1.34 18.82
CA PRO A 147 -19.21 0.11 18.98
C PRO A 147 -18.65 0.59 20.31
N THR A 148 -18.76 -0.23 21.37
CA THR A 148 -18.26 0.12 22.72
C THR A 148 -16.73 0.07 22.80
N ALA A 149 -16.10 -0.80 22.01
CA ALA A 149 -14.65 -0.90 21.88
C ALA A 149 -14.11 0.08 20.83
N ARG A 150 -14.87 0.42 19.78
CA ARG A 150 -14.45 1.28 18.68
C ARG A 150 -14.17 2.73 19.08
N LYS A 151 -14.96 3.34 19.97
CA LYS A 151 -14.75 4.66 20.62
C LYS A 151 -14.34 5.83 19.70
N GLY A 152 -14.65 5.80 18.41
CA GLY A 152 -14.29 6.87 17.46
C GLY A 152 -12.78 7.18 17.43
N SER A 153 -12.40 8.45 17.54
CA SER A 153 -11.00 8.88 17.54
C SER A 153 -10.19 8.45 18.76
N GLN A 154 -10.85 8.03 19.84
CA GLN A 154 -10.22 7.54 21.07
C GLN A 154 -10.03 6.03 21.07
N GLY A 155 -10.53 5.34 20.06
CA GLY A 155 -10.41 3.90 19.93
C GLY A 155 -9.08 3.48 19.32
N VAL A 156 -8.81 2.19 19.50
CA VAL A 156 -7.63 1.57 18.90
C VAL A 156 -7.95 1.05 17.49
N LEU A 157 -6.96 1.10 16.62
CA LEU A 157 -6.96 0.37 15.35
C LEU A 157 -6.00 -0.83 15.45
N THR A 158 -6.22 -1.81 14.61
CA THR A 158 -5.32 -2.96 14.48
C THR A 158 -4.80 -2.99 13.06
N GLY A 159 -3.48 -2.98 12.91
CA GLY A 159 -2.82 -3.11 11.63
C GLY A 159 -2.77 -4.56 11.15
N GLY A 160 -2.71 -4.76 9.84
CA GLY A 160 -2.52 -6.06 9.23
C GLY A 160 -1.71 -5.97 7.94
N ALA A 161 -0.68 -6.80 7.83
CA ALA A 161 0.14 -6.86 6.62
C ALA A 161 -0.70 -7.32 5.41
N ILE A 162 -0.32 -6.82 4.23
CA ILE A 162 -0.87 -7.22 2.95
C ILE A 162 0.28 -7.69 2.08
N ILE A 163 0.18 -8.91 1.57
CA ILE A 163 1.21 -9.53 0.75
C ILE A 163 0.63 -9.90 -0.61
N ILE A 164 1.18 -9.32 -1.66
CA ILE A 164 0.89 -9.66 -3.04
C ILE A 164 2.14 -10.35 -3.57
N GLU A 165 2.01 -11.59 -3.99
CA GLU A 165 3.13 -12.36 -4.54
C GLU A 165 3.47 -11.92 -5.97
N ASP A 166 4.41 -12.62 -6.61
CA ASP A 166 4.86 -12.33 -7.97
C ASP A 166 3.77 -12.56 -9.02
N ASP A 167 3.90 -11.86 -10.15
CA ASP A 167 3.09 -12.10 -11.37
C ASP A 167 1.57 -11.88 -11.17
N VAL A 168 1.17 -11.07 -10.19
CA VAL A 168 -0.25 -10.78 -9.88
C VAL A 168 -0.76 -9.63 -10.74
N PHE A 169 -2.02 -9.71 -11.16
CA PHE A 169 -2.76 -8.59 -11.74
C PHE A 169 -3.94 -8.20 -10.86
N ILE A 170 -4.00 -6.93 -10.47
CA ILE A 170 -5.13 -6.37 -9.70
C ILE A 170 -5.82 -5.33 -10.58
N GLY A 171 -7.07 -5.60 -10.95
CA GLY A 171 -7.92 -4.70 -11.74
C GLY A 171 -8.24 -3.41 -10.99
N GLY A 172 -8.53 -2.36 -11.75
CA GLY A 172 -8.82 -1.04 -11.20
C GLY A 172 -9.99 -1.03 -10.20
N ASP A 173 -9.98 -0.07 -9.29
CA ASP A 173 -10.99 0.12 -8.23
C ASP A 173 -11.14 -1.07 -7.27
N ALA A 174 -10.25 -2.06 -7.30
CA ALA A 174 -10.27 -3.17 -6.35
C ALA A 174 -9.86 -2.71 -4.95
N ILE A 175 -10.40 -3.37 -3.92
CA ILE A 175 -10.13 -3.10 -2.51
C ILE A 175 -9.53 -4.35 -1.88
N ILE A 176 -8.35 -4.21 -1.27
CA ILE A 176 -7.65 -5.26 -0.55
C ILE A 176 -7.70 -4.94 0.94
N LEU A 177 -8.30 -5.83 1.74
CA LEU A 177 -8.43 -5.65 3.18
C LEU A 177 -7.17 -6.13 3.94
N PRO A 178 -7.00 -5.78 5.23
CA PRO A 178 -5.82 -6.16 6.01
C PRO A 178 -5.71 -7.68 6.19
N HIS A 179 -4.50 -8.17 6.45
CA HIS A 179 -4.17 -9.58 6.59
C HIS A 179 -4.46 -10.44 5.35
N ARG A 180 -4.23 -9.90 4.14
CA ARG A 180 -4.44 -10.64 2.90
C ARG A 180 -3.12 -11.07 2.28
N VAL A 181 -3.13 -12.30 1.79
CA VAL A 181 -2.07 -12.85 0.94
C VAL A 181 -2.71 -13.19 -0.39
N ILE A 182 -2.25 -12.57 -1.47
CA ILE A 182 -2.68 -12.86 -2.83
C ILE A 182 -1.56 -13.65 -3.49
N GLY A 183 -1.87 -14.91 -3.81
CA GLY A 183 -0.90 -15.87 -4.31
C GLY A 183 -0.38 -15.53 -5.72
N LYS A 184 0.78 -16.06 -6.03
CA LYS A 184 1.48 -15.87 -7.29
C LYS A 184 0.60 -16.14 -8.51
N GLY A 185 0.66 -15.23 -9.48
CA GLY A 185 -0.07 -15.33 -10.74
C GLY A 185 -1.59 -15.13 -10.61
N ALA A 186 -2.10 -14.71 -9.44
CA ALA A 186 -3.52 -14.45 -9.27
C ALA A 186 -3.97 -13.23 -10.07
N VAL A 187 -5.25 -13.24 -10.45
CA VAL A 187 -5.91 -12.11 -11.11
C VAL A 187 -7.11 -11.68 -10.27
N ILE A 188 -7.09 -10.43 -9.84
CA ILE A 188 -8.22 -9.80 -9.13
C ILE A 188 -8.98 -8.95 -10.15
N GLY A 189 -10.27 -9.22 -10.31
CA GLY A 189 -11.13 -8.44 -11.19
C GLY A 189 -11.31 -6.99 -10.72
N ALA A 190 -11.55 -6.09 -11.66
CA ALA A 190 -11.83 -4.68 -11.33
C ALA A 190 -13.05 -4.54 -10.43
N GLY A 191 -13.00 -3.61 -9.46
CA GLY A 191 -14.08 -3.36 -8.51
C GLY A 191 -14.26 -4.43 -7.42
N SER A 192 -13.39 -5.45 -7.36
CA SER A 192 -13.49 -6.53 -6.37
C SER A 192 -13.11 -6.07 -4.97
N VAL A 193 -13.75 -6.65 -3.94
CA VAL A 193 -13.36 -6.47 -2.54
C VAL A 193 -12.83 -7.79 -2.00
N VAL A 194 -11.51 -7.85 -1.73
CA VAL A 194 -10.85 -9.06 -1.20
C VAL A 194 -10.96 -9.10 0.31
N THR A 195 -11.92 -9.87 0.82
CA THR A 195 -12.29 -9.93 2.25
C THR A 195 -11.75 -11.15 2.99
N LYS A 196 -11.32 -12.19 2.28
CA LYS A 196 -10.80 -13.44 2.87
C LYS A 196 -9.45 -13.81 2.25
N VAL A 197 -8.62 -14.52 3.01
CA VAL A 197 -7.46 -15.22 2.45
C VAL A 197 -8.02 -16.35 1.59
N GLY A 198 -7.81 -16.29 0.29
CA GLY A 198 -8.05 -17.46 -0.56
C GLY A 198 -6.96 -18.47 -0.25
N GLU A 199 -7.30 -19.63 0.32
CA GLU A 199 -6.48 -20.81 0.07
C GLU A 199 -6.35 -20.93 -1.44
N ALA A 200 -5.12 -21.15 -1.92
CA ALA A 200 -4.85 -21.31 -3.33
C ALA A 200 -5.92 -22.22 -3.96
N LEU A 201 -6.65 -21.72 -4.96
CA LEU A 201 -7.70 -22.35 -5.71
C LEU A 201 -9.13 -21.81 -5.42
N ILE A 202 -9.42 -20.61 -5.90
CA ILE A 202 -10.79 -20.31 -6.29
C ILE A 202 -10.76 -19.91 -7.77
N SER A 203 -10.99 -20.91 -8.63
CA SER A 203 -11.37 -20.66 -10.02
C SER A 203 -12.79 -20.11 -10.01
N ILE A 204 -12.96 -18.81 -10.16
CA ILE A 204 -14.27 -18.22 -10.39
C ILE A 204 -14.43 -18.06 -11.90
N PRO A 205 -15.46 -18.65 -12.49
CA PRO A 205 -15.72 -18.48 -13.92
C PRO A 205 -16.03 -17.00 -14.19
N ILE A 206 -15.26 -16.38 -15.06
CA ILE A 206 -15.55 -15.04 -15.56
C ILE A 206 -16.84 -15.17 -16.37
N LEU A 207 -17.92 -14.53 -15.91
CA LEU A 207 -19.10 -14.31 -16.74
C LEU A 207 -18.75 -13.22 -17.76
N LEU A 208 -18.25 -13.61 -18.91
CA LEU A 208 -18.18 -12.70 -20.05
C LEU A 208 -19.61 -12.39 -20.48
N HIS A 209 -19.88 -11.12 -20.76
CA HIS A 209 -21.20 -10.60 -21.20
C HIS A 209 -21.74 -11.25 -22.49
N SER A 210 -21.01 -12.21 -23.07
CA SER A 210 -21.33 -12.95 -24.29
C SER A 210 -21.97 -14.32 -24.07
N GLY A 211 -22.32 -14.70 -22.84
CA GLY A 211 -23.03 -15.94 -22.56
C GLY A 211 -22.24 -17.24 -22.77
N GLN A 212 -20.97 -17.20 -23.06
CA GLN A 212 -20.12 -18.39 -23.18
C GLN A 212 -19.46 -18.74 -21.85
N ARG A 213 -19.69 -19.94 -21.36
CA ARG A 213 -19.01 -20.52 -20.18
C ARG A 213 -17.70 -21.16 -20.64
N THR A 214 -16.58 -20.60 -20.20
CA THR A 214 -15.28 -21.28 -20.32
C THR A 214 -15.01 -22.04 -19.03
N THR A 215 -14.72 -23.33 -19.13
CA THR A 215 -14.36 -24.16 -17.98
C THR A 215 -12.93 -23.81 -17.50
N ALA A 216 -12.76 -23.79 -16.19
CA ALA A 216 -11.54 -23.38 -15.48
C ALA A 216 -10.23 -24.10 -15.89
N ALA A 217 -10.32 -25.16 -16.66
CA ALA A 217 -9.17 -25.97 -17.10
C ALA A 217 -8.32 -25.33 -18.22
N GLN A 218 -8.75 -24.19 -18.79
CA GLN A 218 -8.10 -23.57 -19.95
C GLN A 218 -7.45 -22.22 -19.71
N LEU A 219 -7.49 -21.69 -18.48
CA LEU A 219 -6.85 -20.43 -18.14
C LEU A 219 -5.70 -20.65 -17.15
N PRO A 220 -4.48 -20.22 -17.46
CA PRO A 220 -3.34 -20.35 -16.56
C PRO A 220 -3.38 -19.38 -15.35
N CYS A 221 -4.44 -18.58 -15.21
CA CYS A 221 -4.57 -17.55 -14.19
C CYS A 221 -5.82 -17.81 -13.33
N GLN A 222 -5.64 -17.67 -12.02
CA GLN A 222 -6.73 -17.73 -11.04
C GLN A 222 -7.36 -16.34 -10.87
N CYS A 223 -8.66 -16.21 -11.17
CA CYS A 223 -9.40 -14.97 -10.93
C CYS A 223 -10.12 -15.05 -9.57
N ILE A 224 -9.88 -14.07 -8.71
CA ILE A 224 -10.61 -13.88 -7.46
C ILE A 224 -11.54 -12.68 -7.65
N CYS A 225 -12.84 -12.93 -7.74
CA CYS A 225 -13.90 -11.92 -7.63
C CYS A 225 -14.76 -12.27 -6.42
N ILE A 226 -15.07 -11.32 -5.57
CA ILE A 226 -16.08 -11.44 -4.51
C ILE A 226 -17.10 -10.33 -4.70
#